data_4ed2f5339210189102373872bd8a9260
#
_entry.id   4ed2f5339210189102373872bd8a9260
#
_cell.length_a   1.000
_cell.length_b   1.000
_cell.length_c   1.000
_cell.angle_alpha   90.00
_cell.angle_beta   90.00
_cell.angle_gamma   90.00
#
_symmetry.space_group_name_H-M   'P 1'
#
loop_
_entity.id
_entity.type
_entity.pdbx_description
1 polymer ?
#
loop_
_entity_poly.entity_id
_entity_poly.type
_entity_poly.pdbx_seq_one_letter_code
_entity_poly.pdbx_strand_id
1 'polypeptide(L)'
;TQKGGVLVTLGGGKAKEVQDQSEPSRQEGAILTAAHVDTLGAVVAEVKVNGRLRLSPIGAVSAHILETENCRVCTRFGEVYEGTCQLVNASYHVNGEFNQIVRNYQNIEIVLDEDVASAEDVKKLGIDNGDYVCFDPVTKITKSGYIKSRFLDDKLSAAILMGYAKYLKETGKTPKRKVYQYFTVFEEIG
;
A
#
# COMPACT_ATOMS: atom_id res chain seq x y z
N THR A 1 -10.79 11.93 9.27
CA THR A 1 -11.53 12.56 8.15
C THR A 1 -12.63 11.64 7.64
N GLN A 2 -13.54 12.14 6.82
CA GLN A 2 -14.62 11.34 6.22
C GLN A 2 -14.11 10.22 5.30
N LYS A 3 -12.96 10.42 4.64
CA LYS A 3 -12.30 9.43 3.79
C LYS A 3 -11.41 8.42 4.57
N GLY A 4 -11.37 8.46 5.90
CA GLY A 4 -10.55 7.57 6.72
C GLY A 4 -9.15 8.08 7.07
N GLY A 5 -8.70 9.20 6.52
CA GLY A 5 -7.41 9.80 6.89
C GLY A 5 -7.38 10.29 8.34
N VAL A 6 -6.19 10.24 8.96
CA VAL A 6 -5.96 10.61 10.37
C VAL A 6 -5.12 11.88 10.45
N LEU A 7 -5.60 12.88 11.19
CA LEU A 7 -4.86 14.10 11.50
C LEU A 7 -4.40 14.07 12.95
N VAL A 8 -3.10 14.13 13.17
CA VAL A 8 -2.47 14.17 14.50
C VAL A 8 -1.93 15.58 14.74
N THR A 9 -2.17 16.14 15.92
CA THR A 9 -1.63 17.45 16.33
C THR A 9 -0.54 17.23 17.37
N LEU A 10 0.64 17.76 17.11
CA LEU A 10 1.79 17.71 18.00
C LEU A 10 2.20 19.13 18.38
N GLY A 11 2.49 19.33 19.67
CA GLY A 11 2.84 20.65 20.20
C GLY A 11 1.64 21.60 20.30
N GLY A 12 1.90 22.89 20.44
CA GLY A 12 0.86 23.90 20.57
C GLY A 12 0.25 23.97 21.98
N GLY A 13 1.06 23.77 23.02
CA GLY A 13 0.71 24.21 24.37
C GLY A 13 0.26 25.68 24.28
N LYS A 14 -0.76 26.05 25.08
CA LYS A 14 -1.34 27.43 25.12
C LYS A 14 -0.21 28.43 24.93
N ALA A 15 -0.25 29.18 23.83
CA ALA A 15 0.60 30.36 23.69
C ALA A 15 0.36 31.20 24.96
N LYS A 16 1.39 31.36 25.79
CA LYS A 16 1.37 32.42 26.79
C LYS A 16 1.22 33.70 25.97
N GLU A 17 0.13 34.44 26.16
CA GLU A 17 0.01 35.77 25.67
C GLU A 17 1.19 36.57 26.24
N VAL A 18 2.26 36.66 25.48
CA VAL A 18 3.28 37.67 25.74
C VAL A 18 2.76 38.94 25.12
N GLN A 19 2.13 39.78 25.92
CA GLN A 19 1.86 41.15 25.58
C GLN A 19 3.17 41.93 25.63
N ASP A 20 3.97 41.79 24.57
CA ASP A 20 5.01 42.76 24.24
C ASP A 20 4.70 43.31 22.84
N GLN A 21 4.22 44.54 22.79
CA GLN A 21 3.73 45.20 21.59
C GLN A 21 4.83 45.91 20.79
N SER A 22 6.09 45.59 20.96
CA SER A 22 7.19 46.37 20.37
C SER A 22 7.81 45.78 19.08
N GLU A 23 7.42 44.57 18.64
CA GLU A 23 7.78 44.08 17.31
C GLU A 23 6.62 43.32 16.69
N PRO A 24 6.38 43.40 15.34
CA PRO A 24 5.41 42.53 14.69
C PRO A 24 5.95 41.13 14.77
N SER A 25 5.52 40.37 15.80
CA SER A 25 5.88 38.95 15.91
C SER A 25 5.43 38.26 14.62
N ARG A 26 6.38 37.84 13.78
CA ARG A 26 6.11 36.83 12.76
C ARG A 26 5.54 35.64 13.51
N GLN A 27 4.21 35.52 13.52
CA GLN A 27 3.57 34.29 13.96
C GLN A 27 4.16 33.16 13.12
N GLU A 28 5.09 32.38 13.70
CA GLU A 28 5.62 31.20 13.05
C GLU A 28 4.43 30.28 12.76
N GLY A 29 4.05 30.20 11.49
CA GLY A 29 2.94 29.36 11.05
C GLY A 29 3.10 27.92 11.50
N ALA A 30 2.02 27.17 11.59
CA ALA A 30 2.07 25.73 11.83
C ALA A 30 2.77 25.00 10.68
N ILE A 31 3.34 23.83 10.98
CA ILE A 31 3.90 22.93 9.98
C ILE A 31 2.87 21.82 9.71
N LEU A 32 2.56 21.58 8.45
CA LEU A 32 1.81 20.41 8.02
C LEU A 32 2.77 19.44 7.34
N THR A 33 2.77 18.20 7.80
CA THR A 33 3.43 17.06 7.14
C THR A 33 2.37 16.05 6.74
N ALA A 34 2.53 15.42 5.59
CA ALA A 34 1.59 14.42 5.11
C ALA A 34 2.32 13.17 4.61
N ALA A 35 1.69 12.03 4.76
CA ALA A 35 2.11 10.76 4.18
C ALA A 35 0.88 9.90 3.92
N HIS A 36 0.88 9.14 2.82
CA HIS A 36 -0.20 8.20 2.55
C HIS A 36 0.12 6.78 3.03
N VAL A 37 -0.91 6.03 3.39
CA VAL A 37 -0.77 4.67 3.93
C VAL A 37 -1.33 3.58 3.02
N ASP A 38 -2.07 3.95 1.98
CA ASP A 38 -2.49 3.04 0.92
C ASP A 38 -1.31 2.69 0.01
N THR A 39 -1.45 1.60 -0.72
CA THR A 39 -0.41 1.07 -1.59
C THR A 39 -0.99 0.64 -2.92
N LEU A 40 -0.14 0.62 -3.93
CA LEU A 40 -0.41 -0.06 -5.19
C LEU A 40 -0.84 -1.51 -4.96
N GLY A 41 -1.74 -2.01 -5.78
CA GLY A 41 -2.24 -3.38 -5.70
C GLY A 41 -3.09 -3.72 -6.92
N ALA A 42 -4.02 -4.65 -6.74
CA ALA A 42 -5.02 -4.98 -7.74
C ALA A 42 -6.34 -5.41 -7.10
N VAL A 43 -7.37 -5.51 -7.93
CA VAL A 43 -8.62 -6.20 -7.59
C VAL A 43 -8.85 -7.37 -8.54
N VAL A 44 -9.57 -8.36 -8.07
CA VAL A 44 -10.07 -9.45 -8.91
C VAL A 44 -11.08 -8.86 -9.89
N ALA A 45 -10.72 -8.83 -11.17
CA ALA A 45 -11.60 -8.36 -12.25
C ALA A 45 -12.50 -9.47 -12.78
N GLU A 46 -12.04 -10.72 -12.71
CA GLU A 46 -12.77 -11.88 -13.16
C GLU A 46 -12.25 -13.16 -12.51
N VAL A 47 -13.15 -14.00 -12.05
CA VAL A 47 -12.85 -15.40 -11.71
C VAL A 47 -13.04 -16.23 -12.97
N LYS A 48 -11.96 -16.74 -13.52
CA LYS A 48 -11.95 -17.49 -14.78
C LYS A 48 -12.49 -18.92 -14.59
N VAL A 49 -12.98 -19.52 -15.67
CA VAL A 49 -13.55 -20.87 -15.64
C VAL A 49 -12.59 -21.95 -15.11
N ASN A 50 -11.29 -21.73 -15.23
CA ASN A 50 -10.24 -22.63 -14.74
C ASN A 50 -9.77 -22.31 -13.30
N GLY A 51 -10.49 -21.49 -12.55
CA GLY A 51 -10.15 -21.11 -11.18
C GLY A 51 -9.06 -20.05 -11.03
N ARG A 52 -8.50 -19.54 -12.12
CA ARG A 52 -7.51 -18.46 -12.09
C ARG A 52 -8.19 -17.09 -12.04
N LEU A 53 -7.46 -16.08 -11.55
CA LEU A 53 -8.03 -14.75 -11.38
C LEU A 53 -7.40 -13.75 -12.34
N ARG A 54 -8.22 -13.07 -13.15
CA ARG A 54 -7.79 -11.90 -13.92
C ARG A 54 -7.83 -10.68 -13.04
N LEU A 55 -6.87 -9.78 -13.23
CA LEU A 55 -6.67 -8.60 -12.40
C LEU A 55 -7.06 -7.30 -13.09
N SER A 56 -7.46 -6.31 -12.30
CA SER A 56 -7.46 -4.90 -12.63
C SER A 56 -6.55 -4.16 -11.65
N PRO A 57 -5.65 -3.26 -12.10
CA PRO A 57 -4.73 -2.56 -11.21
C PRO A 57 -5.44 -1.58 -10.28
N ILE A 58 -4.89 -1.40 -9.08
CA ILE A 58 -5.13 -0.26 -8.20
C ILE A 58 -3.89 0.61 -8.27
N GLY A 59 -4.05 1.84 -8.74
CA GLY A 59 -2.95 2.76 -8.99
C GLY A 59 -2.08 2.37 -10.19
N ALA A 60 -0.91 2.95 -10.30
CA ALA A 60 -0.02 2.85 -11.47
C ALA A 60 0.97 1.67 -11.37
N VAL A 61 0.55 0.49 -10.96
CA VAL A 61 1.42 -0.69 -10.91
C VAL A 61 1.57 -1.35 -12.28
N SER A 62 2.81 -1.57 -12.70
CA SER A 62 3.10 -2.21 -13.99
C SER A 62 3.00 -3.74 -13.89
N ALA A 63 2.34 -4.38 -14.87
CA ALA A 63 2.28 -5.84 -14.96
C ALA A 63 3.65 -6.51 -15.09
N HIS A 64 4.66 -5.80 -15.64
CA HIS A 64 6.03 -6.32 -15.77
C HIS A 64 6.68 -6.67 -14.44
N ILE A 65 6.36 -5.93 -13.38
CA ILE A 65 6.98 -6.14 -12.06
C ILE A 65 6.20 -7.12 -11.19
N LEU A 66 5.08 -7.62 -11.68
CA LEU A 66 4.20 -8.54 -10.95
C LEU A 66 4.38 -10.00 -11.36
N GLU A 67 4.95 -10.27 -12.54
CA GLU A 67 5.23 -11.63 -12.98
C GLU A 67 6.13 -12.35 -11.97
N THR A 68 5.73 -13.52 -11.51
CA THR A 68 6.38 -14.37 -10.49
C THR A 68 6.29 -13.86 -9.04
N GLU A 69 5.54 -12.80 -8.78
CA GLU A 69 5.41 -12.28 -7.43
C GLU A 69 4.33 -13.02 -6.64
N ASN A 70 4.62 -13.27 -5.37
CA ASN A 70 3.63 -13.77 -4.42
C ASN A 70 2.64 -12.66 -4.05
N CYS A 71 1.41 -13.07 -3.83
CA CYS A 71 0.33 -12.17 -3.45
C CYS A 71 -0.64 -12.83 -2.47
N ARG A 72 -1.49 -12.00 -1.91
CA ARG A 72 -2.61 -12.41 -1.05
C ARG A 72 -3.89 -11.86 -1.62
N VAL A 73 -4.87 -12.72 -1.78
CA VAL A 73 -6.24 -12.34 -2.15
C VAL A 73 -7.03 -12.18 -0.86
N CYS A 74 -7.48 -10.96 -0.59
CA CYS A 74 -8.23 -10.60 0.62
C CYS A 74 -9.70 -10.48 0.26
N THR A 75 -10.52 -11.39 0.76
CA THR A 75 -11.96 -11.38 0.48
C THR A 75 -12.65 -10.28 1.30
N ARG A 76 -13.80 -9.82 0.81
CA ARG A 76 -14.69 -8.90 1.53
C ARG A 76 -15.20 -9.45 2.86
N PHE A 77 -15.06 -10.75 3.09
CA PHE A 77 -15.49 -11.44 4.33
C PHE A 77 -14.34 -11.59 5.34
N GLY A 78 -13.13 -11.17 4.99
CA GLY A 78 -11.96 -11.16 5.87
C GLY A 78 -11.05 -12.38 5.74
N GLU A 79 -11.38 -13.35 4.88
CA GLU A 79 -10.48 -14.46 4.57
C GLU A 79 -9.34 -13.99 3.67
N VAL A 80 -8.17 -14.64 3.79
CA VAL A 80 -6.97 -14.32 3.03
C VAL A 80 -6.39 -15.61 2.45
N TYR A 81 -6.20 -15.63 1.13
CA TYR A 81 -5.62 -16.75 0.40
C TYR A 81 -4.32 -16.33 -0.27
N GLU A 82 -3.34 -17.21 -0.27
CA GLU A 82 -2.07 -16.98 -0.96
C GLU A 82 -2.16 -17.38 -2.44
N GLY A 83 -1.28 -16.81 -3.25
CA GLY A 83 -1.20 -17.12 -4.67
C GLY A 83 0.00 -16.46 -5.33
N THR A 84 0.19 -16.77 -6.59
CA THR A 84 1.30 -16.27 -7.39
C THR A 84 0.78 -15.62 -8.67
N CYS A 85 1.28 -14.44 -8.99
CA CYS A 85 1.03 -13.78 -10.26
C CYS A 85 1.92 -14.37 -11.35
N GLN A 86 1.36 -14.81 -12.45
CA GLN A 86 2.12 -15.37 -13.56
C GLN A 86 1.47 -15.07 -14.91
N LEU A 87 2.20 -15.34 -16.00
CA LEU A 87 1.63 -15.28 -17.33
C LEU A 87 0.55 -16.36 -17.52
N VAL A 88 -0.46 -16.03 -18.32
CA VAL A 88 -1.51 -16.99 -18.71
C VAL A 88 -0.93 -18.26 -19.33
N ASN A 89 0.16 -18.13 -20.12
CA ASN A 89 0.92 -19.24 -20.66
C ASN A 89 2.38 -19.15 -20.19
N ALA A 90 2.61 -19.51 -18.92
CA ALA A 90 3.86 -19.26 -18.20
C ALA A 90 5.00 -20.26 -18.50
N SER A 91 4.73 -21.36 -19.19
CA SER A 91 5.74 -22.40 -19.40
C SER A 91 6.72 -22.04 -20.52
N TYR A 92 7.92 -21.62 -20.16
CA TYR A 92 8.99 -21.27 -21.10
C TYR A 92 9.32 -22.38 -22.12
N HIS A 93 9.33 -23.65 -21.67
CA HIS A 93 9.74 -24.76 -22.50
C HIS A 93 8.70 -25.23 -23.54
N VAL A 94 7.43 -24.93 -23.30
CA VAL A 94 6.34 -25.35 -24.21
C VAL A 94 5.68 -24.16 -24.92
N ASN A 95 6.01 -22.95 -24.50
CA ASN A 95 5.49 -21.73 -25.10
C ASN A 95 6.55 -21.07 -25.98
N GLY A 96 6.55 -21.37 -27.27
CA GLY A 96 7.52 -20.85 -28.25
C GLY A 96 7.50 -19.31 -28.39
N GLU A 97 6.42 -18.65 -27.95
CA GLU A 97 6.26 -17.19 -28.01
C GLU A 97 6.50 -16.51 -26.64
N PHE A 98 6.97 -17.26 -25.63
CA PHE A 98 7.11 -16.75 -24.26
C PHE A 98 7.80 -15.38 -24.18
N ASN A 99 8.91 -15.21 -24.91
CA ASN A 99 9.69 -13.97 -24.90
C ASN A 99 9.01 -12.83 -25.66
N GLN A 100 7.97 -13.09 -26.44
CA GLN A 100 7.24 -12.10 -27.24
C GLN A 100 5.94 -11.66 -26.56
N ILE A 101 5.50 -12.37 -25.51
CA ILE A 101 4.29 -12.00 -24.79
C ILE A 101 4.47 -10.65 -24.11
N VAL A 102 3.60 -9.72 -24.44
CA VAL A 102 3.54 -8.42 -23.75
C VAL A 102 3.02 -8.64 -22.33
N ARG A 103 3.78 -8.18 -21.32
CA ARG A 103 3.37 -8.22 -19.90
C ARG A 103 2.38 -7.10 -19.66
N ASN A 104 1.11 -7.44 -19.65
CA ASN A 104 -0.01 -6.53 -19.35
C ASN A 104 -1.09 -7.27 -18.58
N TYR A 105 -2.09 -6.58 -18.10
CA TYR A 105 -3.18 -7.14 -17.27
C TYR A 105 -4.12 -8.10 -18.03
N GLN A 106 -3.97 -8.25 -19.34
CA GLN A 106 -4.67 -9.28 -20.13
C GLN A 106 -3.89 -10.60 -20.16
N ASN A 107 -2.58 -10.53 -19.96
CA ASN A 107 -1.67 -11.65 -20.12
C ASN A 107 -1.07 -12.15 -18.80
N ILE A 108 -1.43 -11.53 -17.66
CA ILE A 108 -1.09 -12.03 -16.32
C ILE A 108 -2.36 -12.44 -15.57
N GLU A 109 -2.20 -13.37 -14.66
CA GLU A 109 -3.28 -13.91 -13.82
C GLU A 109 -2.74 -14.37 -12.48
N ILE A 110 -3.60 -14.49 -11.46
CA ILE A 110 -3.24 -15.14 -10.21
C ILE A 110 -3.62 -16.62 -10.28
N VAL A 111 -2.67 -17.45 -9.88
CA VAL A 111 -2.88 -18.85 -9.53
C VAL A 111 -2.89 -18.91 -8.01
N LEU A 112 -4.00 -19.38 -7.44
CA LEU A 112 -4.16 -19.55 -6.00
C LEU A 112 -3.37 -20.78 -5.53
N ASP A 113 -2.82 -20.71 -4.33
CA ASP A 113 -2.13 -21.85 -3.68
C ASP A 113 -3.17 -22.73 -2.95
N GLU A 114 -4.30 -22.97 -3.63
CA GLU A 114 -5.45 -23.74 -3.15
C GLU A 114 -5.83 -24.83 -4.17
N ASP A 115 -6.50 -25.88 -3.70
CA ASP A 115 -7.02 -26.95 -4.56
C ASP A 115 -8.29 -26.50 -5.28
N VAL A 116 -8.12 -25.66 -6.30
CA VAL A 116 -9.17 -25.10 -7.13
C VAL A 116 -8.90 -25.39 -8.60
N ALA A 117 -9.91 -25.87 -9.31
CA ALA A 117 -9.85 -26.18 -10.74
C ALA A 117 -10.95 -25.50 -11.55
N SER A 118 -11.87 -24.82 -10.86
CA SER A 118 -13.05 -24.18 -11.49
C SER A 118 -13.43 -22.85 -10.80
N ALA A 119 -14.23 -22.04 -11.48
CA ALA A 119 -14.79 -20.83 -10.88
C ALA A 119 -15.67 -21.14 -9.66
N GLU A 120 -16.37 -22.28 -9.67
CA GLU A 120 -17.19 -22.72 -8.53
C GLU A 120 -16.36 -23.02 -7.29
N ASP A 121 -15.16 -23.60 -7.45
CA ASP A 121 -14.27 -23.89 -6.33
C ASP A 121 -13.75 -22.60 -5.71
N VAL A 122 -13.36 -21.63 -6.53
CA VAL A 122 -12.95 -20.28 -6.08
C VAL A 122 -14.07 -19.57 -5.33
N LYS A 123 -15.30 -19.64 -5.83
CA LYS A 123 -16.48 -19.07 -5.16
C LYS A 123 -16.77 -19.73 -3.79
N LYS A 124 -16.49 -21.02 -3.63
CA LYS A 124 -16.61 -21.70 -2.33
C LYS A 124 -15.64 -21.15 -1.28
N LEU A 125 -14.48 -20.64 -1.73
CA LEU A 125 -13.52 -19.91 -0.88
C LEU A 125 -14.01 -18.50 -0.50
N GLY A 126 -15.10 -18.02 -1.08
CA GLY A 126 -15.63 -16.68 -0.86
C GLY A 126 -14.94 -15.60 -1.68
N ILE A 127 -14.09 -15.97 -2.63
CA ILE A 127 -13.41 -15.04 -3.54
C ILE A 127 -14.38 -14.67 -4.68
N ASP A 128 -14.49 -13.37 -4.95
CA ASP A 128 -15.31 -12.84 -6.04
C ASP A 128 -14.70 -11.58 -6.65
N ASN A 129 -15.29 -11.11 -7.73
CA ASN A 129 -14.90 -9.87 -8.39
C ASN A 129 -14.95 -8.69 -7.41
N GLY A 130 -13.92 -7.86 -7.43
CA GLY A 130 -13.75 -6.72 -6.54
C GLY A 130 -13.00 -7.01 -5.24
N ASP A 131 -12.65 -8.26 -4.95
CA ASP A 131 -11.78 -8.59 -3.83
C ASP A 131 -10.35 -8.11 -4.09
N TYR A 132 -9.64 -7.73 -3.02
CA TYR A 132 -8.33 -7.10 -3.15
C TYR A 132 -7.22 -8.13 -3.36
N VAL A 133 -6.25 -7.77 -4.21
CA VAL A 133 -5.01 -8.53 -4.40
C VAL A 133 -3.83 -7.67 -3.96
N CYS A 134 -3.17 -8.10 -2.88
CA CYS A 134 -2.05 -7.43 -2.26
C CYS A 134 -0.76 -8.18 -2.57
N PHE A 135 0.18 -7.55 -3.24
CA PHE A 135 1.50 -8.14 -3.53
C PHE A 135 2.42 -8.05 -2.32
N ASP A 136 3.27 -9.05 -2.12
CA ASP A 136 4.14 -9.11 -0.95
C ASP A 136 5.19 -7.99 -0.98
N PRO A 137 5.42 -7.28 0.13
CA PRO A 137 6.38 -6.18 0.19
C PRO A 137 7.84 -6.65 0.15
N VAL A 138 8.13 -7.91 0.47
CA VAL A 138 9.47 -8.52 0.51
C VAL A 138 10.48 -7.66 1.27
N THR A 139 10.09 -7.18 2.46
CA THR A 139 10.87 -6.24 3.25
C THR A 139 12.12 -6.90 3.83
N LYS A 140 13.28 -6.27 3.63
CA LYS A 140 14.57 -6.68 4.18
C LYS A 140 15.34 -5.49 4.73
N ILE A 141 16.01 -5.68 5.85
CA ILE A 141 17.02 -4.74 6.36
C ILE A 141 18.38 -5.34 6.10
N THR A 142 19.23 -4.62 5.37
CA THR A 142 20.58 -5.07 5.05
C THR A 142 21.52 -4.91 6.27
N LYS A 143 22.67 -5.59 6.25
CA LYS A 143 23.70 -5.43 7.31
C LYS A 143 24.23 -4.00 7.41
N SER A 144 24.18 -3.24 6.32
CA SER A 144 24.58 -1.82 6.27
C SER A 144 23.46 -0.85 6.68
N GLY A 145 22.28 -1.35 7.09
CA GLY A 145 21.17 -0.54 7.58
C GLY A 145 20.21 -0.03 6.50
N TYR A 146 20.35 -0.44 5.23
CA TYR A 146 19.38 -0.08 4.21
C TYR A 146 18.07 -0.87 4.37
N ILE A 147 16.94 -0.19 4.24
CA ILE A 147 15.62 -0.79 4.13
C ILE A 147 15.31 -0.99 2.65
N LYS A 148 15.06 -2.24 2.27
CA LYS A 148 14.67 -2.64 0.92
C LYS A 148 13.29 -3.26 1.00
N SER A 149 12.32 -2.69 0.27
CA SER A 149 10.93 -3.16 0.27
C SER A 149 10.20 -2.62 -0.95
N ARG A 150 9.07 -3.23 -1.31
CA ARG A 150 8.01 -2.55 -2.07
C ARG A 150 7.28 -1.58 -1.14
N PHE A 151 6.56 -0.65 -1.73
CA PHE A 151 5.66 0.26 -1.02
C PHE A 151 6.36 1.14 0.03
N LEU A 152 7.65 1.46 -0.19
CA LEU A 152 8.32 2.50 0.59
C LEU A 152 7.67 3.86 0.33
N ASP A 153 7.13 4.05 -0.83
CA ASP A 153 6.17 5.08 -1.19
C ASP A 153 4.76 4.61 -0.76
N ASP A 154 4.12 5.23 0.25
CA ASP A 154 4.75 6.24 1.10
C ASP A 154 4.80 5.79 2.57
N LYS A 155 4.80 4.45 2.80
CA LYS A 155 4.87 3.88 4.15
C LYS A 155 6.14 4.27 4.91
N LEU A 156 7.23 4.60 4.19
CA LEU A 156 8.45 5.07 4.85
C LEU A 156 8.22 6.44 5.49
N SER A 157 7.62 7.39 4.77
CA SER A 157 7.31 8.71 5.35
C SER A 157 6.30 8.57 6.48
N ALA A 158 5.27 7.73 6.32
CA ALA A 158 4.33 7.45 7.40
C ALA A 158 5.03 6.93 8.66
N ALA A 159 5.97 5.99 8.50
CA ALA A 159 6.77 5.47 9.62
C ALA A 159 7.65 6.53 10.26
N ILE A 160 8.26 7.43 9.47
CA ILE A 160 9.07 8.56 9.98
C ILE A 160 8.19 9.50 10.81
N LEU A 161 6.99 9.85 10.33
CA LEU A 161 6.07 10.71 11.06
C LEU A 161 5.63 10.08 12.38
N MET A 162 5.30 8.79 12.37
CA MET A 162 4.96 8.04 13.59
C MET A 162 6.16 7.96 14.56
N GLY A 163 7.36 7.72 14.04
CA GLY A 163 8.60 7.69 14.81
C GLY A 163 8.87 9.02 15.48
N TYR A 164 8.63 10.14 14.80
CA TYR A 164 8.76 11.46 15.38
C TYR A 164 7.75 11.70 16.51
N ALA A 165 6.49 11.34 16.33
CA ALA A 165 5.48 11.44 17.38
C ALA A 165 5.85 10.59 18.61
N LYS A 166 6.33 9.36 18.39
CA LYS A 166 6.85 8.47 19.45
C LYS A 166 8.03 9.10 20.19
N TYR A 167 9.02 9.62 19.46
CA TYR A 167 10.18 10.31 20.06
C TYR A 167 9.78 11.47 20.96
N LEU A 168 8.84 12.31 20.54
CA LEU A 168 8.34 13.41 21.36
C LEU A 168 7.69 12.90 22.64
N LYS A 169 6.85 11.86 22.53
CA LYS A 169 6.18 11.24 23.68
C LYS A 169 7.19 10.65 24.68
N GLU A 170 8.18 9.91 24.21
CA GLU A 170 9.16 9.23 25.07
C GLU A 170 10.16 10.21 25.74
N THR A 171 10.49 11.30 25.04
CA THR A 171 11.44 12.30 25.57
C THR A 171 10.78 13.46 26.33
N GLY A 172 9.45 13.54 26.32
CA GLY A 172 8.72 14.68 26.89
C GLY A 172 8.96 16.00 26.16
N LYS A 173 9.59 16.00 24.98
CA LYS A 173 9.86 17.21 24.20
C LYS A 173 8.61 17.70 23.49
N THR A 174 8.50 19.01 23.35
CA THR A 174 7.42 19.66 22.61
C THR A 174 8.00 20.45 21.44
N PRO A 175 7.46 20.31 20.22
CA PRO A 175 7.89 21.13 19.10
C PRO A 175 7.69 22.63 19.39
N LYS A 176 8.66 23.46 18.96
CA LYS A 176 8.52 24.94 19.09
C LYS A 176 7.34 25.47 18.30
N ARG A 177 7.07 24.89 17.12
CA ARG A 177 5.93 25.23 16.28
C ARG A 177 4.86 24.15 16.42
N LYS A 178 3.61 24.51 16.21
CA LYS A 178 2.53 23.55 16.10
C LYS A 178 2.75 22.68 14.85
N VAL A 179 2.69 21.35 14.99
CA VAL A 179 2.89 20.39 13.89
C VAL A 179 1.61 19.60 13.72
N TYR A 180 1.13 19.56 12.48
CA TYR A 180 0.10 18.65 12.04
C TYR A 180 0.73 17.54 11.23
N GLN A 181 0.40 16.28 11.56
CA GLN A 181 0.76 15.12 10.76
C GLN A 181 -0.53 14.55 10.18
N TYR A 182 -0.61 14.49 8.87
CA TYR A 182 -1.78 13.97 8.17
C TYR A 182 -1.43 12.67 7.47
N PHE A 183 -2.04 11.57 7.92
CA PHE A 183 -1.95 10.26 7.29
C PHE A 183 -3.15 10.11 6.36
N THR A 184 -2.88 10.07 5.06
CA THR A 184 -3.91 10.03 4.03
C THR A 184 -4.16 8.61 3.55
N VAL A 185 -5.30 8.41 2.90
CA VAL A 185 -5.70 7.20 2.19
C VAL A 185 -6.22 7.59 0.81
N PHE A 186 -6.20 6.66 -0.15
CA PHE A 186 -6.62 6.85 -1.55
C PHE A 186 -5.72 7.80 -2.36
N GLU A 187 -4.45 7.96 -1.99
CA GLU A 187 -3.51 8.74 -2.80
C GLU A 187 -3.27 8.07 -4.15
N GLU A 188 -3.11 6.74 -4.14
CA GLU A 188 -2.80 5.93 -5.31
C GLU A 188 -3.93 5.87 -6.37
N ILE A 189 -5.12 6.32 -6.02
CA ILE A 189 -6.28 6.29 -6.93
C ILE A 189 -6.94 7.66 -7.13
N GLY A 190 -6.40 8.72 -6.52
CA GLY A 190 -6.82 10.12 -6.69
C GLY A 190 -7.88 10.64 -5.72
#